data_9e70da1f769a3ab97820d222d54de1e8
#
_entry.id   9e70da1f769a3ab97820d222d54de1e8
#
_cell.length_a   1.000
_cell.length_b   1.000
_cell.length_c   1.000
_cell.angle_alpha   90.00
_cell.angle_beta   90.00
_cell.angle_gamma   90.00
#
_symmetry.space_group_name_H-M   'P 1'
#
loop_
_entity.id
_entity.type
_entity.pdbx_description
1 polymer ?
#
loop_
_entity_poly.entity_id
_entity_poly.type
_entity_poly.pdbx_seq_one_letter_code
_entity_poly.pdbx_strand_id
1 'polypeptide(L)'
;MEGEDRGIASQKVEQGRFDTSSNISQENSLSPLPPRLMRLGALPWFECWAGQLRAEKKSKHTIRAYTVAARDFSTTSLPGEETITWEQAQNLPVRVYHGRVNPSIGRIDAWLNSLGELRPATINARIAAVSHLLKWLGYAVPEWVQRPARRRPLPRPLGRSEVLKVRSAALRMEDPL
;
A
#
# COMPACT_ATOMS: atom_id res chain seq x y z
N MET A 1 -26.44 -44.07 -65.59
CA MET A 1 -26.79 -42.86 -64.82
C MET A 1 -25.95 -42.93 -63.57
N GLU A 2 -24.71 -42.55 -63.64
CA GLU A 2 -24.11 -41.22 -63.45
C GLU A 2 -24.43 -40.69 -62.10
N GLY A 3 -23.46 -40.70 -61.22
CA GLY A 3 -23.51 -40.15 -59.90
C GLY A 3 -22.08 -39.97 -59.39
N GLU A 4 -21.59 -38.77 -59.51
CA GLU A 4 -20.26 -38.23 -59.35
C GLU A 4 -19.61 -38.52 -58.00
N ASP A 5 -18.41 -39.01 -58.13
CA ASP A 5 -17.35 -39.07 -57.13
C ASP A 5 -16.85 -37.62 -56.84
N ARG A 6 -17.04 -37.13 -55.63
CA ARG A 6 -16.42 -35.89 -55.17
C ARG A 6 -15.43 -36.16 -54.06
N GLY A 7 -14.17 -36.08 -54.46
CA GLY A 7 -12.99 -36.24 -53.63
C GLY A 7 -13.01 -35.33 -52.42
N ILE A 8 -12.77 -35.91 -51.26
CA ILE A 8 -12.49 -35.20 -50.02
C ILE A 8 -10.99 -34.92 -49.96
N ALA A 9 -10.64 -33.67 -50.20
CA ALA A 9 -9.29 -33.19 -50.04
C ALA A 9 -8.86 -33.25 -48.56
N SER A 10 -7.85 -34.07 -48.29
CA SER A 10 -7.15 -34.14 -47.00
C SER A 10 -6.46 -32.81 -46.72
N GLN A 11 -7.01 -31.99 -45.83
CA GLN A 11 -6.30 -30.87 -45.24
C GLN A 11 -5.28 -31.41 -44.27
N LYS A 12 -4.05 -31.25 -44.64
CA LYS A 12 -2.85 -31.47 -43.85
C LYS A 12 -2.81 -30.44 -42.75
N VAL A 13 -3.13 -30.83 -41.51
CA VAL A 13 -2.99 -30.00 -40.32
C VAL A 13 -1.49 -29.92 -40.04
N GLU A 14 -0.87 -28.79 -40.35
CA GLU A 14 0.45 -28.43 -39.85
C GLU A 14 0.37 -28.25 -38.32
N GLN A 15 0.93 -29.22 -37.62
CA GLN A 15 1.23 -29.09 -36.20
C GLN A 15 2.29 -28.00 -36.01
N GLY A 16 1.84 -26.76 -35.77
CA GLY A 16 2.68 -25.71 -35.26
C GLY A 16 3.28 -26.15 -33.93
N ARG A 17 4.57 -26.45 -33.95
CA ARG A 17 5.40 -26.58 -32.75
C ARG A 17 5.33 -25.24 -32.01
N PHE A 18 4.55 -25.17 -30.96
CA PHE A 18 4.71 -24.10 -29.97
C PHE A 18 5.99 -24.39 -29.20
N ASP A 19 7.04 -23.67 -29.56
CA ASP A 19 8.27 -23.59 -28.77
C ASP A 19 7.95 -22.92 -27.41
N THR A 20 7.63 -23.75 -26.43
CA THR A 20 7.36 -23.35 -25.03
C THR A 20 8.66 -23.24 -24.22
N SER A 21 9.76 -22.84 -24.86
CA SER A 21 11.09 -22.81 -24.20
C SER A 21 11.73 -21.42 -24.16
N SER A 22 10.95 -20.36 -24.11
CA SER A 22 11.55 -19.02 -23.93
C SER A 22 10.60 -18.11 -23.18
N ASN A 23 10.52 -18.26 -21.86
CA ASN A 23 10.21 -17.16 -20.95
C ASN A 23 10.18 -17.57 -19.45
N ILE A 24 11.14 -18.36 -18.99
CA ILE A 24 11.36 -18.57 -17.55
C ILE A 24 12.72 -17.95 -17.18
N SER A 25 12.96 -16.72 -17.58
CA SER A 25 14.12 -15.94 -17.12
C SER A 25 13.79 -14.47 -17.03
N GLN A 26 12.57 -14.10 -16.61
CA GLN A 26 12.41 -12.86 -15.86
C GLN A 26 12.83 -13.19 -14.42
N GLU A 27 14.13 -13.23 -14.19
CA GLU A 27 14.68 -12.98 -12.87
C GLU A 27 13.99 -11.73 -12.36
N ASN A 28 13.08 -11.95 -11.41
CA ASN A 28 12.50 -10.90 -10.58
C ASN A 28 13.69 -10.13 -10.01
N SER A 29 14.06 -9.04 -10.65
CA SER A 29 15.09 -8.12 -10.20
C SER A 29 14.53 -7.44 -8.95
N LEU A 30 14.46 -8.20 -7.86
CA LEU A 30 14.09 -7.70 -6.54
C LEU A 30 15.07 -6.58 -6.24
N SER A 31 14.56 -5.37 -6.15
CA SER A 31 15.38 -4.24 -5.69
C SER A 31 16.16 -4.67 -4.46
N PRO A 32 17.47 -4.46 -4.41
CA PRO A 32 18.28 -4.94 -3.31
C PRO A 32 17.81 -4.33 -1.99
N LEU A 33 17.77 -5.14 -0.94
CA LEU A 33 17.43 -4.67 0.40
C LEU A 33 18.39 -3.55 0.81
N PRO A 34 17.90 -2.40 1.30
CA PRO A 34 18.76 -1.30 1.73
C PRO A 34 19.84 -1.76 2.72
N PRO A 35 21.09 -1.28 2.62
CA PRO A 35 22.20 -1.71 3.47
C PRO A 35 21.88 -1.66 4.98
N ARG A 36 21.11 -0.66 5.42
CA ARG A 36 20.65 -0.52 6.81
C ARG A 36 19.76 -1.68 7.27
N LEU A 37 19.02 -2.31 6.38
CA LEU A 37 18.11 -3.41 6.67
C LEU A 37 18.76 -4.78 6.47
N MET A 38 19.94 -4.87 5.86
CA MET A 38 20.61 -6.16 5.64
C MET A 38 20.84 -6.91 6.95
N ARG A 39 21.21 -6.21 8.03
CA ARG A 39 21.41 -6.79 9.38
C ARG A 39 20.11 -7.28 10.01
N LEU A 40 18.97 -6.74 9.57
CA LEU A 40 17.64 -7.09 10.07
C LEU A 40 16.95 -8.14 9.18
N GLY A 41 17.58 -8.55 8.09
CA GLY A 41 16.96 -9.34 7.02
C GLY A 41 16.31 -10.65 7.46
N ALA A 42 16.80 -11.28 8.54
CA ALA A 42 16.25 -12.50 9.11
C ALA A 42 15.22 -12.27 10.23
N LEU A 43 15.09 -11.03 10.75
CA LEU A 43 14.19 -10.71 11.84
C LEU A 43 12.77 -10.44 11.34
N PRO A 44 11.72 -10.62 12.19
CA PRO A 44 10.36 -10.25 11.86
C PRO A 44 10.26 -8.76 11.49
N TRP A 45 9.75 -8.48 10.30
CA TRP A 45 9.70 -7.10 9.79
C TRP A 45 8.86 -6.19 10.66
N PHE A 46 7.74 -6.70 11.21
CA PHE A 46 6.82 -5.86 11.97
C PHE A 46 7.44 -5.36 13.26
N GLU A 47 8.16 -6.20 13.98
CA GLU A 47 8.87 -5.78 15.21
C GLU A 47 9.94 -4.73 14.91
N CYS A 48 10.71 -4.94 13.85
CA CYS A 48 11.73 -3.99 13.41
C CYS A 48 11.12 -2.62 13.05
N TRP A 49 10.02 -2.63 12.28
CA TRP A 49 9.33 -1.40 11.90
C TRP A 49 8.63 -0.73 13.08
N ALA A 50 7.98 -1.49 13.96
CA ALA A 50 7.37 -0.95 15.18
C ALA A 50 8.44 -0.34 16.13
N GLY A 51 9.61 -0.94 16.18
CA GLY A 51 10.79 -0.38 16.86
C GLY A 51 11.19 0.98 16.28
N GLN A 52 11.23 1.09 14.95
CA GLN A 52 11.51 2.34 14.26
C GLN A 52 10.48 3.44 14.59
N LEU A 53 9.18 3.10 14.58
CA LEU A 53 8.12 4.05 14.95
C LEU A 53 8.27 4.59 16.39
N ARG A 54 8.70 3.73 17.31
CA ARG A 54 8.98 4.14 18.70
C ARG A 54 10.22 5.02 18.77
N ALA A 55 11.29 4.70 18.05
CA ALA A 55 12.49 5.51 17.95
C ALA A 55 12.21 6.92 17.39
N GLU A 56 11.28 7.03 16.45
CA GLU A 56 10.76 8.30 15.92
C GLU A 56 9.81 9.04 16.87
N LYS A 57 9.61 8.54 18.08
CA LYS A 57 8.74 9.13 19.11
C LYS A 57 7.27 9.30 18.61
N LYS A 58 6.79 8.44 17.74
CA LYS A 58 5.38 8.46 17.34
C LYS A 58 4.47 8.16 18.53
N SER A 59 3.33 8.84 18.62
CA SER A 59 2.35 8.61 19.68
C SER A 59 1.80 7.18 19.64
N LYS A 60 1.36 6.65 20.77
CA LYS A 60 0.70 5.33 20.84
C LYS A 60 -0.49 5.23 19.88
N HIS A 61 -1.26 6.32 19.74
CA HIS A 61 -2.37 6.40 18.81
C HIS A 61 -1.91 6.28 17.34
N THR A 62 -0.84 6.99 16.97
CA THR A 62 -0.26 6.90 15.63
C THR A 62 0.26 5.50 15.33
N ILE A 63 0.97 4.88 16.28
CA ILE A 63 1.49 3.52 16.12
C ILE A 63 0.33 2.54 15.88
N ARG A 64 -0.75 2.63 16.69
CA ARG A 64 -1.93 1.79 16.51
C ARG A 64 -2.59 1.98 15.13
N ALA A 65 -2.77 3.21 14.70
CA ALA A 65 -3.34 3.52 13.39
C ALA A 65 -2.46 2.98 12.24
N TYR A 66 -1.14 3.11 12.38
CA TYR A 66 -0.17 2.59 11.40
C TYR A 66 -0.16 1.06 11.36
N THR A 67 -0.26 0.40 12.51
CA THR A 67 -0.38 -1.06 12.60
C THR A 67 -1.61 -1.58 11.87
N VAL A 68 -2.76 -0.92 12.04
CA VAL A 68 -4.00 -1.30 11.33
C VAL A 68 -3.82 -1.19 9.81
N ALA A 69 -3.26 -0.08 9.33
CA ALA A 69 -3.03 0.10 7.90
C ALA A 69 -2.01 -0.89 7.34
N ALA A 70 -0.92 -1.15 8.08
CA ALA A 70 0.09 -2.13 7.69
C ALA A 70 -0.47 -3.55 7.64
N ARG A 71 -1.36 -3.91 8.59
CA ARG A 71 -2.06 -5.19 8.59
C ARG A 71 -2.90 -5.35 7.33
N ASP A 72 -3.77 -4.39 7.05
CA ASP A 72 -4.67 -4.44 5.89
C ASP A 72 -3.86 -4.53 4.57
N PHE A 73 -2.78 -3.75 4.45
CA PHE A 73 -1.87 -3.80 3.30
C PHE A 73 -1.15 -5.14 3.15
N SER A 74 -0.64 -5.71 4.27
CA SER A 74 0.13 -6.94 4.25
C SER A 74 -0.71 -8.18 3.95
N THR A 75 -1.99 -8.16 4.32
CA THR A 75 -2.93 -9.26 4.06
C THR A 75 -3.69 -9.12 2.75
N THR A 76 -3.48 -8.02 2.00
CA THR A 76 -4.03 -7.89 0.64
C THR A 76 -3.41 -8.94 -0.26
N SER A 77 -4.24 -9.80 -0.85
CA SER A 77 -3.82 -10.84 -1.79
C SER A 77 -3.86 -10.34 -3.22
N LEU A 78 -2.92 -10.80 -4.02
CA LEU A 78 -2.92 -10.62 -5.47
C LEU A 78 -3.59 -11.83 -6.15
N PRO A 79 -4.12 -11.67 -7.37
CA PRO A 79 -4.64 -12.80 -8.14
C PRO A 79 -3.57 -13.90 -8.28
N GLY A 80 -3.92 -15.14 -7.90
CA GLY A 80 -2.99 -16.27 -7.93
C GLY A 80 -2.01 -16.36 -6.76
N GLU A 81 -2.05 -15.44 -5.81
CA GLU A 81 -1.24 -15.47 -4.60
C GLU A 81 -2.00 -16.14 -3.44
N GLU A 82 -1.29 -16.97 -2.67
CA GLU A 82 -1.84 -17.54 -1.46
C GLU A 82 -2.15 -16.44 -0.42
N THR A 83 -3.38 -16.48 0.11
CA THR A 83 -3.81 -15.56 1.17
C THR A 83 -3.10 -15.91 2.47
N ILE A 84 -2.45 -14.92 3.07
CA ILE A 84 -1.79 -15.07 4.37
C ILE A 84 -2.56 -14.35 5.46
N THR A 85 -2.57 -14.94 6.66
CA THR A 85 -3.13 -14.29 7.84
C THR A 85 -2.21 -13.17 8.34
N TRP A 86 -2.75 -12.29 9.19
CA TRP A 86 -1.92 -11.26 9.81
C TRP A 86 -0.79 -11.85 10.66
N GLU A 87 -1.07 -12.93 11.39
CA GLU A 87 -0.07 -13.62 12.22
C GLU A 87 1.09 -14.17 11.39
N GLN A 88 0.79 -14.71 10.23
CA GLN A 88 1.82 -15.15 9.28
C GLN A 88 2.57 -13.94 8.70
N ALA A 89 1.83 -12.92 8.25
CA ALA A 89 2.39 -11.74 7.62
C ALA A 89 3.37 -10.98 8.53
N GLN A 90 3.00 -10.74 9.78
CA GLN A 90 3.81 -9.95 10.72
C GLN A 90 5.13 -10.62 11.09
N ASN A 91 5.18 -11.95 11.04
CA ASN A 91 6.36 -12.76 11.39
C ASN A 91 7.28 -13.04 10.21
N LEU A 92 6.94 -12.58 8.99
CA LEU A 92 7.83 -12.73 7.86
C LEU A 92 9.18 -12.03 8.11
N PRO A 93 10.30 -12.68 7.74
CA PRO A 93 11.60 -12.00 7.74
C PRO A 93 11.58 -10.74 6.89
N VAL A 94 12.30 -9.70 7.30
CA VAL A 94 12.39 -8.41 6.56
C VAL A 94 12.70 -8.65 5.08
N ARG A 95 13.63 -9.55 4.76
CA ARG A 95 14.01 -9.87 3.37
C ARG A 95 12.84 -10.43 2.56
N VAL A 96 12.08 -11.36 3.14
CA VAL A 96 10.92 -11.98 2.48
C VAL A 96 9.81 -10.95 2.30
N TYR A 97 9.53 -10.20 3.37
CA TYR A 97 8.50 -9.17 3.34
C TYR A 97 8.83 -8.04 2.34
N HIS A 98 10.09 -7.64 2.24
CA HIS A 98 10.56 -6.67 1.26
C HIS A 98 10.18 -7.11 -0.17
N GLY A 99 10.51 -8.33 -0.57
CA GLY A 99 10.11 -8.86 -1.88
C GLY A 99 8.60 -8.86 -2.09
N ARG A 100 7.84 -9.27 -1.05
CA ARG A 100 6.38 -9.35 -1.09
C ARG A 100 5.68 -8.01 -1.33
N VAL A 101 6.23 -6.91 -0.83
CA VAL A 101 5.62 -5.56 -0.94
C VAL A 101 6.29 -4.67 -1.97
N ASN A 102 7.08 -5.24 -2.85
CA ASN A 102 7.67 -4.50 -3.97
C ASN A 102 6.58 -3.77 -4.75
N PRO A 103 6.68 -2.44 -4.97
CA PRO A 103 5.68 -1.66 -5.69
C PRO A 103 5.35 -2.18 -7.09
N SER A 104 6.33 -2.80 -7.78
CA SER A 104 6.15 -3.30 -9.16
C SER A 104 5.21 -4.50 -9.29
N ILE A 105 4.84 -5.17 -8.20
CA ILE A 105 3.96 -6.36 -8.27
C ILE A 105 2.45 -6.04 -8.18
N GLY A 106 2.06 -4.75 -8.13
CA GLY A 106 0.66 -4.34 -8.14
C GLY A 106 -0.09 -4.44 -6.80
N ARG A 107 0.57 -4.82 -5.70
CA ARG A 107 -0.08 -4.92 -4.38
C ARG A 107 -0.61 -3.58 -3.86
N ILE A 108 0.08 -2.49 -4.17
CA ILE A 108 -0.36 -1.15 -3.78
C ILE A 108 -1.69 -0.82 -4.46
N ASP A 109 -1.84 -1.14 -5.74
CA ASP A 109 -3.06 -0.87 -6.50
C ASP A 109 -4.22 -1.71 -5.99
N ALA A 110 -4.00 -3.02 -5.76
CA ALA A 110 -5.01 -3.90 -5.18
C ALA A 110 -5.49 -3.40 -3.80
N TRP A 111 -4.54 -2.97 -2.95
CA TRP A 111 -4.85 -2.41 -1.65
C TRP A 111 -5.58 -1.07 -1.75
N LEU A 112 -5.16 -0.14 -2.61
CA LEU A 112 -5.83 1.15 -2.81
C LEU A 112 -7.28 0.97 -3.27
N ASN A 113 -7.52 0.02 -4.17
CA ASN A 113 -8.88 -0.32 -4.62
C ASN A 113 -9.76 -0.81 -3.46
N SER A 114 -9.20 -1.53 -2.49
CA SER A 114 -9.94 -1.98 -1.30
C SER A 114 -10.33 -0.84 -0.36
N LEU A 115 -9.72 0.34 -0.47
CA LEU A 115 -10.01 1.50 0.38
C LEU A 115 -11.18 2.36 -0.10
N GLY A 116 -11.74 2.09 -1.29
CA GLY A 116 -12.66 2.99 -2.00
C GLY A 116 -13.89 3.44 -1.20
N GLU A 117 -14.41 2.63 -0.28
CA GLU A 117 -15.59 2.94 0.53
C GLU A 117 -15.29 3.76 1.80
N LEU A 118 -14.02 3.99 2.10
CA LEU A 118 -13.62 4.68 3.32
C LEU A 118 -13.69 6.21 3.16
N ARG A 119 -13.85 6.89 4.30
CA ARG A 119 -13.81 8.36 4.33
C ARG A 119 -12.43 8.88 3.89
N PRO A 120 -12.35 10.00 3.14
CA PRO A 120 -11.09 10.57 2.65
C PRO A 120 -10.01 10.77 3.72
N ALA A 121 -10.41 11.15 4.94
CA ALA A 121 -9.47 11.30 6.05
C ALA A 121 -8.84 9.97 6.46
N THR A 122 -9.62 8.88 6.46
CA THR A 122 -9.17 7.53 6.78
C THR A 122 -8.23 7.00 5.69
N ILE A 123 -8.60 7.20 4.42
CA ILE A 123 -7.75 6.83 3.27
C ILE A 123 -6.40 7.52 3.38
N ASN A 124 -6.40 8.86 3.61
CA ASN A 124 -5.17 9.64 3.76
C ASN A 124 -4.28 9.15 4.91
N ALA A 125 -4.88 8.78 6.04
CA ALA A 125 -4.13 8.24 7.17
C ALA A 125 -3.51 6.87 6.85
N ARG A 126 -4.25 5.99 6.15
CA ARG A 126 -3.76 4.67 5.72
C ARG A 126 -2.65 4.80 4.68
N ILE A 127 -2.80 5.66 3.69
CA ILE A 127 -1.75 5.95 2.69
C ILE A 127 -0.50 6.49 3.39
N ALA A 128 -0.63 7.38 4.37
CA ALA A 128 0.52 7.88 5.11
C ALA A 128 1.28 6.77 5.86
N ALA A 129 0.57 5.83 6.47
CA ALA A 129 1.16 4.70 7.17
C ALA A 129 1.91 3.75 6.23
N VAL A 130 1.28 3.35 5.12
CA VAL A 130 1.90 2.46 4.13
C VAL A 130 3.07 3.16 3.43
N SER A 131 2.94 4.46 3.12
CA SER A 131 4.06 5.24 2.58
C SER A 131 5.26 5.28 3.54
N HIS A 132 5.02 5.38 4.85
CA HIS A 132 6.08 5.31 5.85
C HIS A 132 6.74 3.93 5.86
N LEU A 133 5.96 2.86 5.79
CA LEU A 133 6.44 1.49 5.73
C LEU A 133 7.30 1.24 4.48
N LEU A 134 6.82 1.63 3.30
CA LEU A 134 7.55 1.49 2.05
C LEU A 134 8.87 2.27 2.07
N LYS A 135 8.87 3.51 2.56
CA LYS A 135 10.10 4.30 2.73
C LYS A 135 11.08 3.65 3.71
N TRP A 136 10.58 3.04 4.79
CA TRP A 136 11.42 2.29 5.71
C TRP A 136 12.07 1.09 5.03
N LEU A 137 11.34 0.39 4.17
CA LEU A 137 11.85 -0.71 3.34
C LEU A 137 12.78 -0.25 2.20
N GLY A 138 12.90 1.05 1.94
CA GLY A 138 13.75 1.60 0.89
C GLY A 138 13.07 1.83 -0.44
N TYR A 139 11.76 1.63 -0.51
CA TYR A 139 10.99 1.92 -1.72
C TYR A 139 10.58 3.38 -1.82
N ALA A 140 10.60 3.92 -3.03
CA ALA A 140 9.89 5.16 -3.33
C ALA A 140 8.38 4.89 -3.31
N VAL A 141 7.61 5.86 -2.81
CA VAL A 141 6.14 5.80 -2.94
C VAL A 141 5.83 6.14 -4.39
N PRO A 142 5.10 5.29 -5.12
CA PRO A 142 4.76 5.55 -6.49
C PRO A 142 4.00 6.87 -6.67
N GLU A 143 4.30 7.61 -7.73
CA GLU A 143 3.70 8.93 -7.99
C GLU A 143 2.19 8.88 -8.23
N TRP A 144 1.68 7.75 -8.75
CA TRP A 144 0.24 7.56 -8.96
C TRP A 144 -0.57 7.38 -7.66
N VAL A 145 0.09 7.20 -6.51
CA VAL A 145 -0.60 7.12 -5.21
C VAL A 145 -1.11 8.51 -4.82
N GLN A 146 -2.26 8.89 -5.36
CA GLN A 146 -2.89 10.17 -5.08
C GLN A 146 -3.66 10.12 -3.77
N ARG A 147 -3.54 11.18 -2.99
CA ARG A 147 -4.30 11.35 -1.76
C ARG A 147 -5.62 12.05 -2.06
N PRO A 148 -6.77 11.51 -1.62
CA PRO A 148 -8.03 12.21 -1.75
C PRO A 148 -7.97 13.63 -1.19
N ALA A 149 -8.58 14.57 -1.88
CA ALA A 149 -8.68 15.95 -1.40
C ALA A 149 -9.37 15.99 -0.04
N ARG A 150 -8.75 16.67 0.93
CA ARG A 150 -9.41 16.93 2.21
C ARG A 150 -10.44 18.02 1.98
N ARG A 151 -11.70 17.73 2.23
CA ARG A 151 -12.69 18.81 2.38
C ARG A 151 -12.23 19.65 3.57
N ARG A 152 -11.88 20.92 3.31
CA ARG A 152 -11.66 21.86 4.40
C ARG A 152 -13.01 22.00 5.12
N PRO A 153 -13.08 21.67 6.42
CA PRO A 153 -14.30 21.97 7.15
C PRO A 153 -14.54 23.46 7.03
N LEU A 154 -15.76 23.86 6.68
CA LEU A 154 -16.15 25.25 6.76
C LEU A 154 -15.84 25.74 8.18
N PRO A 155 -15.25 26.95 8.33
CA PRO A 155 -15.03 27.53 9.64
C PRO A 155 -16.34 27.46 10.42
N ARG A 156 -16.33 26.82 11.57
CA ARG A 156 -17.52 26.80 12.43
C ARG A 156 -17.78 28.24 12.83
N PRO A 157 -18.98 28.79 12.54
CA PRO A 157 -19.33 30.13 13.02
C PRO A 157 -19.22 30.13 14.55
N LEU A 158 -18.51 31.10 15.09
CA LEU A 158 -18.38 31.25 16.53
C LEU A 158 -19.79 31.47 17.12
N GLY A 159 -20.13 30.73 18.14
CA GLY A 159 -21.34 30.93 18.89
C GLY A 159 -21.31 32.30 19.58
N ARG A 160 -22.48 32.90 19.85
CA ARG A 160 -22.58 34.20 20.48
C ARG A 160 -21.76 34.35 21.78
N SER A 161 -21.70 33.29 22.59
CA SER A 161 -20.89 33.23 23.81
C SER A 161 -19.39 33.21 23.53
N GLU A 162 -18.96 32.58 22.45
CA GLU A 162 -17.55 32.52 22.02
C GLU A 162 -17.10 33.88 21.47
N VAL A 163 -17.96 34.56 20.70
CA VAL A 163 -17.74 35.95 20.22
C VAL A 163 -17.55 36.91 21.39
N LEU A 164 -18.39 36.82 22.42
CA LEU A 164 -18.28 37.64 23.61
C LEU A 164 -16.98 37.39 24.36
N LYS A 165 -16.53 36.11 24.49
CA LYS A 165 -15.24 35.77 25.12
C LYS A 165 -14.04 36.32 24.36
N VAL A 166 -14.05 36.19 23.02
CA VAL A 166 -13.00 36.75 22.15
C VAL A 166 -12.95 38.26 22.27
N ARG A 167 -14.11 38.94 22.23
CA ARG A 167 -14.21 40.39 22.39
C ARG A 167 -13.70 40.84 23.76
N SER A 168 -14.06 40.14 24.84
CA SER A 168 -13.59 40.47 26.20
C SER A 168 -12.08 40.25 26.34
N ALA A 169 -11.53 39.28 25.68
CA ALA A 169 -10.07 39.04 25.68
C ALA A 169 -9.34 40.15 24.89
N ALA A 170 -9.86 40.55 23.72
CA ALA A 170 -9.29 41.61 22.91
C ALA A 170 -9.25 42.94 23.68
N LEU A 171 -10.36 43.30 24.33
CA LEU A 171 -10.47 44.56 25.13
C LEU A 171 -9.48 44.63 26.30
N ARG A 172 -9.12 43.44 26.88
CA ARG A 172 -8.09 43.39 27.94
C ARG A 172 -6.66 43.53 27.41
N MET A 173 -6.43 43.30 26.13
CA MET A 173 -5.11 43.46 25.50
C MET A 173 -4.86 44.89 25.03
N GLU A 174 -5.93 45.73 24.89
CA GLU A 174 -5.83 47.13 24.48
C GLU A 174 -5.64 48.12 25.65
N ASP A 175 -5.63 47.65 26.90
CA ASP A 175 -5.32 48.45 28.09
C ASP A 175 -3.88 48.12 28.57
N PRO A 176 -2.82 48.70 27.99
CA PRO A 176 -1.50 48.72 28.62
C PRO A 176 -1.50 49.80 29.70
N LEU A 177 -1.28 49.38 30.95
CA LEU A 177 -0.97 50.27 32.07
C LEU A 177 0.18 51.21 31.76
#